data_e8d67d7ba5f897b82824ad04ee99eff6
#
_entry.id   e8d67d7ba5f897b82824ad04ee99eff6
#
_cell.length_a   1.000
_cell.length_b   1.000
_cell.length_c   1.000
_cell.angle_alpha   90.00
_cell.angle_beta   90.00
_cell.angle_gamma   90.00
#
_symmetry.space_group_name_H-M   'P 1'
#
loop_
_entity.id
_entity.type
_entity.pdbx_description
1 polymer ?
#
loop_
_entity_poly.entity_id
_entity_poly.type
_entity_poly.pdbx_seq_one_letter_code
_entity_poly.pdbx_strand_id
1 'polypeptide(L)'
;MENQDRNNCDSRIHAYKNGKTMEECRQEARKITDLLSEEISNAGEVSWKRVLDLTDYDELVYKLTLKYLRQKGYDIGNNTIPRIKNI
;
A
#
# COMPACT_ATOMS: atom_id res chain seq x y z
N MET A 1 -18.35 -22.74 2.90
CA MET A 1 -18.15 -23.12 2.98
C MET A 1 -17.57 -23.38 3.15
N GLU A 2 -17.37 -22.93 3.07
CA GLU A 2 -17.04 -23.20 3.22
C GLU A 2 -16.42 -23.18 3.12
N ASN A 3 -16.54 -23.02 3.03
CA ASN A 3 -16.05 -23.15 2.99
C ASN A 3 -15.50 -23.01 2.81
N GLN A 4 -15.40 -22.65 2.67
CA GLN A 4 -15.19 -22.68 2.55
C GLN A 4 -14.64 -22.59 2.44
N ASP A 5 -14.80 -22.60 2.37
CA ASP A 5 -14.49 -22.63 2.34
C ASP A 5 -13.98 -22.57 2.07
N ARG A 6 -14.05 -22.50 2.08
CA ARG A 6 -13.78 -22.45 1.86
C ARG A 6 -13.22 -22.12 1.44
N ASN A 7 -13.27 -22.07 1.26
CA ASN A 7 -12.81 -21.66 0.95
C ASN A 7 -12.13 -21.27 0.70
N ASN A 8 -12.08 -21.23 0.58
CA ASN A 8 -11.50 -20.63 0.30
C ASN A 8 -10.61 -20.29 0.20
N CYS A 9 -10.49 -20.11 0.08
CA CYS A 9 -9.78 -19.57 -0.09
C CYS A 9 -9.02 -19.27 -0.20
N ASP A 10 -8.69 -19.44 -0.47
CA ASP A 10 -8.06 -18.72 -0.56
C ASP A 10 -8.25 -17.75 -0.14
N SER A 11 -9.07 -17.78 0.07
CA SER A 11 -9.52 -16.77 0.54
C SER A 11 -9.41 -16.66 1.90
N ARG A 12 -9.43 -17.61 2.66
CA ARG A 12 -9.23 -17.57 3.88
C ARG A 12 -8.35 -16.63 4.28
N ILE A 13 -7.47 -16.55 3.79
CA ILE A 13 -6.62 -15.56 4.04
C ILE A 13 -7.02 -14.31 3.43
N HIS A 14 -8.23 -14.20 3.14
CA HIS A 14 -8.65 -13.05 2.45
C HIS A 14 -9.10 -11.97 3.32
N ALA A 15 -9.44 -12.25 4.55
CA ALA A 15 -9.85 -11.23 5.47
C ALA A 15 -8.63 -10.78 6.20
N TYR A 16 -8.11 -9.67 5.82
CA TYR A 16 -6.92 -9.12 6.44
C TYR A 16 -7.32 -8.37 7.70
N LYS A 17 -6.36 -7.67 8.31
CA LYS A 17 -6.56 -7.05 9.61
C LYS A 17 -7.86 -6.29 9.76
N ASN A 18 -8.27 -5.60 8.74
CA ASN A 18 -9.46 -4.76 8.80
C ASN A 18 -10.67 -5.42 8.15
N GLY A 19 -10.60 -6.71 7.91
CA GLY A 19 -11.69 -7.41 7.26
C GLY A 19 -11.86 -7.09 5.79
N LYS A 20 -10.89 -6.45 5.18
CA LYS A 20 -10.96 -6.06 3.78
C LYS A 20 -10.57 -7.20 2.87
N THR A 21 -11.17 -7.24 1.70
CA THR A 21 -10.75 -8.18 0.66
C THR A 21 -9.46 -7.66 0.01
N MET A 22 -8.80 -8.53 -0.73
CA MET A 22 -7.61 -8.13 -1.48
C MET A 22 -7.93 -6.99 -2.44
N GLU A 23 -9.08 -7.06 -3.10
CA GLU A 23 -9.46 -6.02 -4.05
C GLU A 23 -9.67 -4.68 -3.35
N GLU A 24 -10.29 -4.69 -2.18
CA GLU A 24 -10.47 -3.46 -1.41
C GLU A 24 -9.12 -2.88 -1.00
N CYS A 25 -8.18 -3.73 -0.62
CA CYS A 25 -6.85 -3.27 -0.25
C CYS A 25 -6.13 -2.66 -1.45
N ARG A 26 -6.28 -3.27 -2.63
CA ARG A 26 -5.69 -2.71 -3.85
C ARG A 26 -6.26 -1.35 -4.19
N GLN A 27 -7.59 -1.21 -4.08
CA GLN A 27 -8.24 0.06 -4.39
C GLN A 27 -7.79 1.14 -3.43
N GLU A 28 -7.70 0.80 -2.15
CA GLU A 28 -7.23 1.76 -1.15
C GLU A 28 -5.79 2.16 -1.42
N ALA A 29 -4.94 1.19 -1.73
CA ALA A 29 -3.54 1.46 -2.02
C ALA A 29 -3.38 2.35 -3.25
N ARG A 30 -4.23 2.17 -4.27
CA ARG A 30 -4.19 3.03 -5.45
C ARG A 30 -4.55 4.46 -5.11
N LYS A 31 -5.58 4.67 -4.30
CA LYS A 31 -5.97 6.02 -3.88
C LYS A 31 -4.85 6.69 -3.11
N ILE A 32 -4.23 5.95 -2.20
CA ILE A 32 -3.13 6.48 -1.41
C ILE A 32 -1.93 6.77 -2.31
N THR A 33 -1.66 5.91 -3.29
CA THR A 33 -0.57 6.12 -4.25
C THR A 33 -0.79 7.41 -5.02
N ASP A 34 -2.01 7.67 -5.47
CA ASP A 34 -2.30 8.90 -6.20
C ASP A 34 -2.09 10.12 -5.32
N LEU A 35 -2.54 10.06 -4.07
CA LEU A 35 -2.33 11.14 -3.12
C LEU A 35 -0.84 11.39 -2.88
N LEU A 36 -0.08 10.32 -2.68
CA LEU A 36 1.36 10.43 -2.46
C LEU A 36 2.08 10.96 -3.69
N SER A 37 1.63 10.57 -4.88
CA SER A 37 2.21 11.09 -6.12
C SER A 37 2.08 12.60 -6.18
N GLU A 38 0.93 13.12 -5.76
CA GLU A 38 0.73 14.55 -5.73
C GLU A 38 1.64 15.21 -4.69
N GLU A 39 1.78 14.60 -3.52
CA GLU A 39 2.64 15.15 -2.48
C GLU A 39 4.11 15.15 -2.93
N ILE A 40 4.55 14.08 -3.60
CA ILE A 40 5.91 14.02 -4.10
C ILE A 40 6.14 15.07 -5.18
N SER A 41 5.14 15.28 -6.02
CA SER A 41 5.23 16.30 -7.07
C SER A 41 5.38 17.68 -6.49
N ASN A 42 4.72 17.96 -5.38
CA ASN A 42 4.76 19.28 -4.75
C ASN A 42 5.99 19.48 -3.87
N ALA A 43 6.38 18.46 -3.13
CA ALA A 43 7.44 18.58 -2.12
C ALA A 43 8.75 17.93 -2.53
N GLY A 44 8.75 17.10 -3.56
CA GLY A 44 9.95 16.43 -4.02
C GLY A 44 10.14 15.04 -3.39
N GLU A 45 9.56 14.81 -2.24
CA GLU A 45 9.69 13.54 -1.55
C GLU A 45 8.63 13.41 -0.47
N VAL A 46 8.41 12.17 -0.01
CA VAL A 46 7.61 11.91 1.19
C VAL A 46 8.36 10.88 2.03
N SER A 47 8.10 10.89 3.33
CA SER A 47 8.73 9.91 4.21
C SER A 47 7.91 8.62 4.21
N TRP A 48 8.59 7.51 4.54
CA TRP A 48 7.90 6.24 4.72
C TRP A 48 6.86 6.33 5.84
N LYS A 49 7.12 7.15 6.85
CA LYS A 49 6.16 7.32 7.93
C LYS A 49 4.84 7.89 7.41
N ARG A 50 4.93 8.81 6.44
CA ARG A 50 3.71 9.34 5.82
C ARG A 50 2.92 8.22 5.15
N VAL A 51 3.60 7.29 4.49
CA VAL A 51 2.94 6.15 3.87
C VAL A 51 2.28 5.28 4.94
N LEU A 52 2.97 5.02 6.04
CA LEU A 52 2.40 4.24 7.12
C LEU A 52 1.16 4.92 7.71
N ASP A 53 1.22 6.23 7.90
CA ASP A 53 0.09 6.98 8.44
C ASP A 53 -1.12 6.91 7.51
N LEU A 54 -0.91 7.08 6.22
CA LEU A 54 -2.00 7.07 5.25
C LEU A 54 -2.61 5.68 5.10
N THR A 55 -1.81 4.64 5.26
CA THR A 55 -2.30 3.27 5.15
C THR A 55 -2.82 2.74 6.49
N ASP A 56 -2.87 3.61 7.51
CA ASP A 56 -3.37 3.27 8.85
C ASP A 56 -2.63 2.07 9.42
N TYR A 57 -1.34 1.97 9.09
CA TYR A 57 -0.47 0.88 9.56
C TYR A 57 -0.98 -0.50 9.17
N ASP A 58 -1.79 -0.59 8.12
CA ASP A 58 -2.22 -1.86 7.57
C ASP A 58 -1.09 -2.39 6.68
N GLU A 59 -0.50 -3.50 7.08
CA GLU A 59 0.69 -4.02 6.41
C GLU A 59 0.46 -4.30 4.93
N LEU A 60 -0.68 -4.90 4.60
CA LEU A 60 -0.93 -5.24 3.20
C LEU A 60 -1.12 -4.00 2.34
N VAL A 61 -1.93 -3.05 2.80
CA VAL A 61 -2.14 -1.81 2.06
C VAL A 61 -0.83 -1.05 1.93
N TYR A 62 -0.03 -1.03 2.98
CA TYR A 62 1.29 -0.39 2.97
C TYR A 62 2.19 -1.01 1.90
N LYS A 63 2.29 -2.34 1.88
CA LYS A 63 3.14 -3.02 0.90
C LYS A 63 2.65 -2.79 -0.52
N LEU A 64 1.34 -2.82 -0.72
CA LEU A 64 0.76 -2.56 -2.04
C LEU A 64 1.05 -1.13 -2.49
N THR A 65 0.94 -0.18 -1.57
CA THR A 65 1.20 1.22 -1.88
C THR A 65 2.66 1.40 -2.32
N LEU A 66 3.60 0.81 -1.60
CA LEU A 66 5.01 0.88 -1.99
C LEU A 66 5.24 0.23 -3.36
N LYS A 67 4.58 -0.89 -3.61
CA LYS A 67 4.68 -1.56 -4.90
C LYS A 67 4.20 -0.65 -6.03
N TYR A 68 3.06 0.00 -5.83
CA TYR A 68 2.50 0.88 -6.86
C TYR A 68 3.37 2.12 -7.08
N LEU A 69 3.95 2.66 -6.01
CA LEU A 69 4.88 3.79 -6.15
C LEU A 69 6.10 3.37 -6.96
N ARG A 70 6.63 2.17 -6.70
CA ARG A 70 7.77 1.68 -7.47
C ARG A 70 7.39 1.50 -8.94
N GLN A 71 6.19 1.01 -9.20
CA GLN A 71 5.73 0.85 -10.57
C GLN A 71 5.59 2.16 -11.32
N LYS A 72 5.32 3.25 -10.59
CA LYS A 72 5.27 4.57 -11.19
C LYS A 72 6.66 5.16 -11.45
N GLY A 73 7.71 4.50 -10.97
CA GLY A 73 9.07 4.95 -11.21
C GLY A 73 9.68 5.78 -10.10
N TYR A 74 9.03 5.87 -8.95
CA TYR A 74 9.61 6.60 -7.84
C TYR A 74 10.73 5.81 -7.19
N ASP A 75 11.70 6.53 -6.63
CA ASP A 75 12.78 5.92 -5.85
C ASP A 75 12.25 5.68 -4.44
N ILE A 76 12.08 4.42 -4.09
CA ILE A 76 11.48 4.04 -2.81
C ILE A 76 12.46 4.20 -1.65
N GLY A 77 13.75 4.13 -1.91
CA GLY A 77 14.72 4.16 -0.83
C GLY A 77 14.80 2.81 -0.11
N ASN A 78 15.23 2.84 1.15
CA ASN A 78 15.30 1.64 1.97
C ASN A 78 15.28 2.06 3.45
N ASN A 79 15.50 1.12 4.35
CA ASN A 79 15.46 1.43 5.78
C ASN A 79 16.47 2.48 6.21
N THR A 80 17.58 2.59 5.48
CA THR A 80 18.59 3.59 5.77
C THR A 80 18.20 4.95 5.21
N ILE A 81 17.49 4.97 4.10
CA ILE A 81 17.03 6.19 3.45
C ILE A 81 15.50 6.11 3.39
N PRO A 82 14.83 6.48 4.49
CA PRO A 82 13.38 6.26 4.59
C PRO A 82 12.58 7.37 3.89
N ARG A 83 12.89 7.62 2.63
CA ARG A 83 12.18 8.62 1.85
C ARG A 83 11.92 8.11 0.45
N ILE A 84 10.77 8.53 -0.09
CA ILE A 84 10.34 8.17 -1.43
C ILE A 84 10.44 9.44 -2.26
N LYS A 85 11.24 9.38 -3.31
CA LYS A 85 11.57 10.55 -4.11
C LYS A 85 11.16 10.40 -5.55
N ASN A 86 10.94 11.52 -6.18
CA ASN A 86 10.77 11.58 -7.62
C ASN A 86 12.12 11.30 -8.28
N ILE A 87 12.13 10.50 -9.29
CA ILE A 87 13.37 10.15 -10.00
C ILE A 87 13.72 11.18 -11.08
#